data_e4f6ef3b68fb28e93d7d24d7dc78c66f
#
_entry.id   e4f6ef3b68fb28e93d7d24d7dc78c66f
#
_cell.length_a   1.000
_cell.length_b   1.000
_cell.length_c   1.000
_cell.angle_alpha   90.00
_cell.angle_beta   90.00
_cell.angle_gamma   90.00
#
_symmetry.space_group_name_H-M   'P 1'
#
loop_
_entity.id
_entity.type
_entity.pdbx_description
1 polymer ?
#
loop_
_entity_poly.entity_id
_entity_poly.type
_entity_poly.pdbx_seq_one_letter_code
_entity_poly.pdbx_strand_id
1 'polypeptide(L)'
;MIWYPFTLQFESDPPLKIKRAKGEFLYDENGNSYIDAVSSWWVSIHGHNHPKIIQAVKNQLNKLDHVLLAGFTHDPAEKLASELLKITDGLFHRVLYSDNGSTAVEIMIKLAYQYFQNTGETDRRTFIKFNASYHGDTIGAMSVGGNSVFNRVFQGLMFPTEEFLTPNCSFCPMKKSLTLATWNVWIQLKSFFKKILNPLRES
;
A
#
# COMPACT_ATOMS: atom_id res chain seq x y z
N MET A 1 26.98 -8.03 -8.27
CA MET A 1 25.96 -8.53 -9.22
C MET A 1 24.60 -8.32 -8.64
N ILE A 2 23.64 -7.74 -9.38
CA ILE A 2 22.30 -7.42 -8.90
C ILE A 2 21.36 -8.55 -9.28
N TRP A 3 20.51 -9.01 -8.36
CA TRP A 3 19.36 -9.85 -8.66
C TRP A 3 18.21 -8.95 -9.09
N TYR A 4 17.84 -8.98 -10.36
CA TYR A 4 16.75 -8.17 -10.89
C TYR A 4 15.40 -8.82 -10.58
N PRO A 5 14.45 -8.09 -9.98
CA PRO A 5 13.13 -8.63 -9.67
C PRO A 5 12.35 -8.93 -10.95
N PHE A 6 11.46 -9.93 -10.89
CA PHE A 6 10.57 -10.35 -12.00
C PHE A 6 11.27 -10.74 -13.30
N THR A 7 12.54 -11.16 -13.23
CA THR A 7 13.33 -11.61 -14.39
C THR A 7 13.86 -13.00 -14.17
N LEU A 8 13.95 -13.77 -15.26
CA LEU A 8 14.69 -15.04 -15.30
C LEU A 8 16.17 -14.70 -15.53
N GLN A 9 16.98 -14.75 -14.47
CA GLN A 9 18.35 -14.21 -14.44
C GLN A 9 19.29 -14.77 -15.52
N PHE A 10 19.01 -15.98 -16.01
CA PHE A 10 19.85 -16.66 -17.00
C PHE A 10 19.27 -16.64 -18.43
N GLU A 11 18.01 -16.21 -18.60
CA GLU A 11 17.29 -16.25 -19.87
C GLU A 11 16.90 -14.86 -20.37
N SER A 12 16.98 -13.85 -19.50
CA SER A 12 16.61 -12.48 -19.86
C SER A 12 17.77 -11.74 -20.53
N ASP A 13 17.43 -10.87 -21.48
CA ASP A 13 18.39 -9.90 -22.00
C ASP A 13 18.97 -9.04 -20.88
N PRO A 14 20.21 -8.55 -21.04
CA PRO A 14 20.79 -7.62 -20.08
C PRO A 14 19.89 -6.41 -19.88
N PRO A 15 19.69 -5.95 -18.62
CA PRO A 15 18.86 -4.79 -18.36
C PRO A 15 19.45 -3.54 -19.01
N LEU A 16 18.56 -2.70 -19.57
CA LEU A 16 18.94 -1.44 -20.19
C LEU A 16 19.57 -0.50 -19.15
N LYS A 17 20.81 -0.10 -19.39
CA LYS A 17 21.55 0.76 -18.47
C LYS A 17 21.20 2.22 -18.68
N ILE A 18 20.39 2.77 -17.78
CA ILE A 18 19.99 4.17 -17.80
C ILE A 18 21.07 5.04 -17.14
N LYS A 19 21.53 6.06 -17.84
CA LYS A 19 22.57 6.98 -17.40
C LYS A 19 22.02 8.31 -16.86
N ARG A 20 20.89 8.77 -17.39
CA ARG A 20 20.22 9.99 -16.95
C ARG A 20 18.74 9.95 -17.24
N ALA A 21 17.98 10.81 -16.59
CA ALA A 21 16.56 10.98 -16.84
C ALA A 21 16.18 12.46 -16.71
N LYS A 22 15.12 12.89 -17.43
CA LYS A 22 14.58 14.25 -17.31
C LYS A 22 13.14 14.27 -17.84
N GLY A 23 12.23 14.83 -17.04
CA GLY A 23 10.81 14.82 -17.38
C GLY A 23 10.31 13.39 -17.55
N GLU A 24 9.67 13.09 -18.64
CA GLU A 24 9.15 11.77 -18.99
C GLU A 24 10.19 10.85 -19.67
N PHE A 25 11.41 11.32 -19.91
CA PHE A 25 12.42 10.58 -20.68
C PHE A 25 13.50 9.97 -19.82
N LEU A 26 13.84 8.71 -20.13
CA LEU A 26 15.05 8.01 -19.71
C LEU A 26 16.05 8.01 -20.87
N TYR A 27 17.33 8.05 -20.56
CA TYR A 27 18.41 8.02 -21.55
C TYR A 27 19.44 6.96 -21.18
N ASP A 28 19.75 6.08 -22.13
CA ASP A 28 20.78 5.06 -21.96
C ASP A 28 22.21 5.63 -22.10
N GLU A 29 23.19 4.75 -22.00
CA GLU A 29 24.61 5.10 -22.14
C GLU A 29 25.00 5.51 -23.57
N ASN A 30 24.21 5.13 -24.58
CA ASN A 30 24.41 5.45 -25.99
C ASN A 30 23.70 6.76 -26.38
N GLY A 31 22.89 7.34 -25.49
CA GLY A 31 22.14 8.56 -25.73
C GLY A 31 20.75 8.34 -26.31
N ASN A 32 20.33 7.10 -26.52
CA ASN A 32 18.95 6.81 -26.92
C ASN A 32 17.96 7.23 -25.83
N SER A 33 16.80 7.71 -26.25
CA SER A 33 15.74 8.17 -25.35
C SER A 33 14.56 7.21 -25.35
N TYR A 34 13.98 7.00 -24.16
CA TYR A 34 12.83 6.14 -23.92
C TYR A 34 11.81 6.90 -23.08
N ILE A 35 10.53 6.78 -23.39
CA ILE A 35 9.46 7.33 -22.56
C ILE A 35 9.20 6.39 -21.38
N ASP A 36 9.30 6.91 -20.17
CA ASP A 36 8.91 6.20 -18.94
C ASP A 36 7.40 6.33 -18.72
N ALA A 37 6.63 5.57 -19.50
CA ALA A 37 5.17 5.62 -19.49
C ALA A 37 4.51 5.13 -18.19
N VAL A 38 5.28 4.49 -17.31
CA VAL A 38 4.81 4.01 -16.00
C VAL A 38 5.39 4.82 -14.83
N SER A 39 6.08 5.94 -15.14
CA SER A 39 6.69 6.83 -14.13
C SER A 39 7.54 6.08 -13.12
N SER A 40 8.40 5.16 -13.60
CA SER A 40 9.25 4.27 -12.78
C SER A 40 8.46 3.61 -11.65
N TRP A 41 7.36 2.95 -12.03
CA TRP A 41 6.42 2.29 -11.13
C TRP A 41 5.72 3.29 -10.19
N TRP A 42 5.21 4.39 -10.77
CA TRP A 42 4.43 5.47 -10.12
C TRP A 42 5.21 6.36 -9.15
N VAL A 43 6.53 6.24 -9.10
CA VAL A 43 7.36 7.07 -8.20
C VAL A 43 7.59 8.47 -8.78
N SER A 44 7.86 8.55 -10.10
CA SER A 44 8.24 9.81 -10.76
C SER A 44 7.05 10.57 -11.34
N ILE A 45 5.95 10.71 -10.59
CA ILE A 45 4.69 11.33 -11.04
C ILE A 45 4.81 12.80 -11.48
N HIS A 46 5.86 13.49 -11.04
CA HIS A 46 6.17 14.88 -11.44
C HIS A 46 7.26 14.95 -12.51
N GLY A 47 7.61 13.80 -13.12
CA GLY A 47 8.73 13.65 -14.01
C GLY A 47 10.08 13.53 -13.28
N HIS A 48 11.05 12.94 -13.96
CA HIS A 48 12.41 12.76 -13.48
C HIS A 48 13.11 14.10 -13.30
N ASN A 49 13.88 14.21 -12.22
CA ASN A 49 14.71 15.38 -11.92
C ASN A 49 13.94 16.72 -11.92
N HIS A 50 12.72 16.70 -11.39
CA HIS A 50 11.93 17.92 -11.27
C HIS A 50 12.68 18.99 -10.46
N PRO A 51 12.96 20.20 -11.05
CA PRO A 51 13.93 21.13 -10.47
C PRO A 51 13.57 21.62 -9.07
N LYS A 52 12.28 21.84 -8.79
CA LYS A 52 11.83 22.28 -7.46
C LYS A 52 12.03 21.18 -6.39
N ILE A 53 11.80 19.91 -6.76
CA ILE A 53 11.98 18.77 -5.85
C ILE A 53 13.48 18.59 -5.56
N ILE A 54 14.30 18.56 -6.61
CA ILE A 54 15.77 18.43 -6.46
C ILE A 54 16.34 19.57 -5.60
N GLN A 55 15.88 20.80 -5.82
CA GLN A 55 16.36 21.92 -5.02
C GLN A 55 15.92 21.83 -3.55
N ALA A 56 14.67 21.40 -3.29
CA ALA A 56 14.19 21.21 -1.93
C ALA A 56 14.96 20.12 -1.18
N VAL A 57 15.25 18.99 -1.84
CA VAL A 57 16.06 17.89 -1.27
C VAL A 57 17.49 18.38 -0.97
N LYS A 58 18.14 19.07 -1.91
CA LYS A 58 19.49 19.64 -1.69
C LYS A 58 19.53 20.62 -0.51
N ASN A 59 18.53 21.50 -0.41
CA ASN A 59 18.45 22.46 0.67
C ASN A 59 18.24 21.77 2.03
N GLN A 60 17.45 20.71 2.06
CA GLN A 60 17.22 19.95 3.30
C GLN A 60 18.45 19.17 3.72
N LEU A 61 19.15 18.51 2.80
CA LEU A 61 20.39 17.77 3.08
C LEU A 61 21.49 18.65 3.66
N ASN A 62 21.54 19.94 3.27
CA ASN A 62 22.48 20.90 3.84
C ASN A 62 22.14 21.33 5.29
N LYS A 63 20.93 21.01 5.78
CA LYS A 63 20.48 21.34 7.14
C LYS A 63 20.49 20.11 8.04
N LEU A 64 19.84 19.07 7.58
CA LEU A 64 19.64 17.83 8.33
C LEU A 64 19.26 16.73 7.33
N ASP A 65 20.07 15.69 7.28
CA ASP A 65 19.84 14.47 6.49
C ASP A 65 18.88 13.51 7.18
N HIS A 66 19.13 13.24 8.47
CA HIS A 66 18.35 12.29 9.25
C HIS A 66 18.38 12.61 10.74
N VAL A 67 17.27 12.35 11.42
CA VAL A 67 17.15 12.19 12.88
C VAL A 67 16.03 11.20 13.19
N LEU A 68 16.21 10.36 14.21
CA LEU A 68 15.16 9.43 14.64
C LEU A 68 13.96 10.20 15.21
N LEU A 69 12.75 9.72 14.93
CA LEU A 69 11.50 10.32 15.45
C LEU A 69 11.12 9.84 16.86
N ALA A 70 11.97 9.08 17.52
CA ALA A 70 11.77 8.67 18.91
C ALA A 70 12.34 9.74 19.87
N GLY A 71 11.55 10.74 20.16
CA GLY A 71 11.92 11.87 21.03
C GLY A 71 12.50 13.09 20.31
N PHE A 72 12.70 13.01 18.99
CA PHE A 72 13.11 14.11 18.13
C PHE A 72 12.11 14.34 17.02
N THR A 73 12.16 15.51 16.39
CA THR A 73 11.35 15.85 15.22
C THR A 73 12.09 16.83 14.31
N HIS A 74 11.53 17.11 13.14
CA HIS A 74 12.05 18.11 12.20
C HIS A 74 10.92 18.69 11.32
N ASP A 75 11.14 19.93 10.85
CA ASP A 75 10.13 20.69 10.10
C ASP A 75 9.47 19.93 8.93
N PRO A 76 10.19 19.22 8.03
CA PRO A 76 9.56 18.47 6.95
C PRO A 76 8.57 17.41 7.42
N ALA A 77 8.90 16.66 8.50
CA ALA A 77 7.99 15.65 9.03
C ALA A 77 6.72 16.28 9.62
N GLU A 78 6.87 17.32 10.45
CA GLU A 78 5.73 18.00 11.05
C GLU A 78 4.81 18.65 10.00
N LYS A 79 5.43 19.32 9.02
CA LYS A 79 4.69 19.94 7.93
C LYS A 79 3.91 18.91 7.10
N LEU A 80 4.55 17.79 6.73
CA LEU A 80 3.88 16.72 5.98
C LEU A 80 2.73 16.12 6.80
N ALA A 81 2.93 15.84 8.09
CA ALA A 81 1.88 15.35 8.97
C ALA A 81 0.70 16.33 9.03
N SER A 82 0.97 17.63 9.20
CA SER A 82 -0.06 18.67 9.23
C SER A 82 -0.87 18.72 7.93
N GLU A 83 -0.18 18.68 6.76
CA GLU A 83 -0.88 18.72 5.47
C GLU A 83 -1.73 17.45 5.24
N LEU A 84 -1.21 16.26 5.62
CA LEU A 84 -1.97 15.00 5.52
C LEU A 84 -3.23 15.03 6.43
N LEU A 85 -3.12 15.52 7.65
CA LEU A 85 -4.27 15.63 8.56
C LEU A 85 -5.34 16.62 8.05
N LYS A 86 -4.95 17.70 7.39
CA LYS A 86 -5.90 18.64 6.76
C LYS A 86 -6.77 17.96 5.69
N ILE A 87 -6.18 17.11 4.81
CA ILE A 87 -6.94 16.44 3.76
C ILE A 87 -7.91 15.37 4.29
N THR A 88 -7.76 14.93 5.54
CA THR A 88 -8.67 13.98 6.19
C THR A 88 -9.83 14.62 6.93
N ASP A 89 -9.96 15.94 6.84
CA ASP A 89 -11.07 16.72 7.41
C ASP A 89 -11.38 16.37 8.88
N GLY A 90 -10.34 16.22 9.68
CA GLY A 90 -10.43 15.90 11.11
C GLY A 90 -10.73 14.43 11.45
N LEU A 91 -10.79 13.55 10.46
CA LEU A 91 -11.01 12.11 10.69
C LEU A 91 -9.88 11.45 11.48
N PHE A 92 -8.64 11.93 11.28
CA PHE A 92 -7.46 11.43 11.98
C PHE A 92 -6.74 12.54 12.74
N HIS A 93 -6.04 12.17 13.81
CA HIS A 93 -5.34 13.10 14.68
C HIS A 93 -3.82 12.87 14.76
N ARG A 94 -3.33 11.81 14.16
CA ARG A 94 -1.91 11.43 14.18
C ARG A 94 -1.52 10.80 12.85
N VAL A 95 -0.27 10.99 12.48
CA VAL A 95 0.41 10.35 11.36
C VAL A 95 1.56 9.51 11.90
N LEU A 96 1.65 8.27 11.47
CA LEU A 96 2.78 7.40 11.73
C LEU A 96 3.49 7.15 10.41
N TYR A 97 4.78 7.47 10.35
CA TYR A 97 5.59 7.25 9.17
C TYR A 97 6.16 5.84 9.12
N SER A 98 6.29 5.31 7.91
CA SER A 98 6.86 4.01 7.60
C SER A 98 7.65 4.12 6.30
N ASP A 99 8.51 3.12 6.01
CA ASP A 99 9.42 3.17 4.88
C ASP A 99 8.74 3.04 3.51
N ASN A 100 7.62 2.33 3.45
CA ASN A 100 6.84 2.10 2.23
C ASN A 100 5.42 1.64 2.56
N GLY A 101 4.58 1.44 1.51
CA GLY A 101 3.19 1.02 1.66
C GLY A 101 3.03 -0.34 2.35
N SER A 102 3.86 -1.33 2.03
CA SER A 102 3.79 -2.66 2.66
C SER A 102 4.06 -2.59 4.16
N THR A 103 5.09 -1.86 4.58
CA THR A 103 5.42 -1.68 6.00
C THR A 103 4.38 -0.85 6.73
N ALA A 104 3.73 0.12 6.07
CA ALA A 104 2.59 0.84 6.63
C ALA A 104 1.40 -0.11 6.91
N VAL A 105 1.12 -1.03 5.99
CA VAL A 105 0.09 -2.07 6.18
C VAL A 105 0.45 -3.01 7.33
N GLU A 106 1.71 -3.45 7.44
CA GLU A 106 2.18 -4.26 8.57
C GLU A 106 1.95 -3.55 9.92
N ILE A 107 2.25 -2.27 9.99
CA ILE A 107 2.02 -1.46 11.20
C ILE A 107 0.51 -1.36 11.48
N MET A 108 -0.32 -1.12 10.46
CA MET A 108 -1.77 -1.03 10.62
C MET A 108 -2.37 -2.35 11.15
N ILE A 109 -1.94 -3.50 10.62
CA ILE A 109 -2.34 -4.84 11.12
C ILE A 109 -1.99 -4.99 12.60
N LYS A 110 -0.76 -4.64 12.97
CA LYS A 110 -0.29 -4.72 14.37
C LYS A 110 -1.05 -3.79 15.29
N LEU A 111 -1.31 -2.54 14.87
CA LEU A 111 -2.07 -1.56 15.65
C LEU A 111 -3.51 -2.03 15.87
N ALA A 112 -4.18 -2.52 14.82
CA ALA A 112 -5.54 -3.04 14.92
C ALA A 112 -5.60 -4.23 15.87
N TYR A 113 -4.69 -5.19 15.75
CA TYR A 113 -4.60 -6.34 16.64
C TYR A 113 -4.36 -5.91 18.09
N GLN A 114 -3.34 -5.07 18.33
CA GLN A 114 -2.97 -4.60 19.67
C GLN A 114 -4.09 -3.80 20.33
N TYR A 115 -4.81 -2.99 19.58
CA TYR A 115 -5.96 -2.25 20.09
C TYR A 115 -6.97 -3.18 20.76
N PHE A 116 -7.40 -4.24 20.07
CA PHE A 116 -8.36 -5.19 20.62
C PHE A 116 -7.81 -6.01 21.78
N GLN A 117 -6.51 -6.35 21.79
CA GLN A 117 -5.88 -6.96 22.97
C GLN A 117 -5.93 -6.02 24.18
N ASN A 118 -5.60 -4.75 23.99
CA ASN A 118 -5.56 -3.76 25.07
C ASN A 118 -6.97 -3.41 25.61
N THR A 119 -8.01 -3.51 24.78
CA THR A 119 -9.41 -3.28 25.20
C THR A 119 -10.09 -4.52 25.79
N GLY A 120 -9.39 -5.66 25.86
CA GLY A 120 -9.91 -6.90 26.40
C GLY A 120 -10.74 -7.74 25.42
N GLU A 121 -10.89 -7.30 24.16
CA GLU A 121 -11.59 -8.02 23.10
C GLU A 121 -10.65 -9.03 22.40
N THR A 122 -10.02 -9.91 23.16
CA THR A 122 -8.91 -10.77 22.70
C THR A 122 -9.30 -11.79 21.63
N ASP A 123 -10.60 -12.05 21.42
CA ASP A 123 -11.11 -12.94 20.37
C ASP A 123 -11.23 -12.25 19.01
N ARG A 124 -11.09 -10.94 18.94
CA ARG A 124 -11.04 -10.19 17.67
C ARG A 124 -9.67 -10.32 17.01
N ARG A 125 -9.47 -11.43 16.28
CA ARG A 125 -8.19 -11.80 15.63
C ARG A 125 -8.31 -11.94 14.12
N THR A 126 -9.53 -11.92 13.59
CA THR A 126 -9.80 -12.16 12.17
C THR A 126 -9.76 -10.86 11.40
N PHE A 127 -8.96 -10.84 10.35
CA PHE A 127 -8.94 -9.75 9.36
C PHE A 127 -9.83 -10.10 8.18
N ILE A 128 -10.49 -9.09 7.66
CA ILE A 128 -11.33 -9.18 6.47
C ILE A 128 -10.58 -8.54 5.31
N LYS A 129 -10.63 -9.16 4.13
CA LYS A 129 -10.02 -8.65 2.90
C LYS A 129 -10.98 -8.71 1.71
N PHE A 130 -10.69 -7.92 0.68
CA PHE A 130 -11.33 -8.07 -0.62
C PHE A 130 -10.51 -8.97 -1.53
N ASN A 131 -11.17 -9.83 -2.32
CA ASN A 131 -10.52 -10.83 -3.18
C ASN A 131 -9.66 -10.25 -4.31
N ALA A 132 -9.92 -9.01 -4.73
CA ALA A 132 -9.15 -8.30 -5.75
C ALA A 132 -8.52 -7.03 -5.17
N SER A 133 -7.78 -7.16 -4.07
CA SER A 133 -7.05 -6.07 -3.41
C SER A 133 -5.55 -6.33 -3.43
N TYR A 134 -4.77 -5.25 -3.41
CA TYR A 134 -3.31 -5.30 -3.27
C TYR A 134 -2.87 -4.31 -2.19
N HIS A 135 -2.08 -4.80 -1.25
CA HIS A 135 -1.63 -4.01 -0.10
C HIS A 135 -0.11 -4.07 0.12
N GLY A 136 0.61 -4.78 -0.76
CA GLY A 136 2.06 -4.94 -0.72
C GLY A 136 2.50 -6.40 -0.69
N ASP A 137 3.81 -6.63 -0.67
CA ASP A 137 4.42 -7.94 -0.86
C ASP A 137 5.11 -8.50 0.41
N THR A 138 4.97 -7.84 1.55
CA THR A 138 5.33 -8.44 2.84
C THR A 138 4.29 -9.48 3.25
N ILE A 139 4.65 -10.41 4.12
CA ILE A 139 3.77 -11.54 4.50
C ILE A 139 2.43 -11.05 5.05
N GLY A 140 2.43 -10.07 5.97
CA GLY A 140 1.19 -9.51 6.50
C GLY A 140 0.39 -8.75 5.44
N ALA A 141 1.04 -7.94 4.61
CA ALA A 141 0.37 -7.22 3.53
C ALA A 141 -0.25 -8.18 2.50
N MET A 142 0.46 -9.26 2.13
CA MET A 142 -0.10 -10.32 1.27
C MET A 142 -1.28 -11.04 1.94
N SER A 143 -1.22 -11.26 3.26
CA SER A 143 -2.31 -11.95 4.00
C SER A 143 -3.63 -11.19 3.93
N VAL A 144 -3.58 -9.85 4.02
CA VAL A 144 -4.78 -9.00 3.90
C VAL A 144 -5.06 -8.55 2.46
N GLY A 145 -4.19 -8.87 1.50
CA GLY A 145 -4.39 -8.67 0.06
C GLY A 145 -5.15 -9.82 -0.59
N GLY A 146 -5.71 -9.58 -1.78
CA GLY A 146 -6.35 -10.59 -2.61
C GLY A 146 -5.37 -11.64 -3.13
N ASN A 147 -5.87 -12.81 -3.45
CA ASN A 147 -5.07 -13.87 -4.04
C ASN A 147 -4.69 -13.52 -5.49
N SER A 148 -3.42 -13.68 -5.83
CA SER A 148 -2.87 -13.37 -7.15
C SER A 148 -1.79 -14.34 -7.57
N VAL A 149 -1.35 -14.25 -8.82
CA VAL A 149 -0.21 -15.03 -9.31
C VAL A 149 1.09 -14.72 -8.56
N PHE A 150 1.20 -13.52 -8.00
CA PHE A 150 2.40 -13.06 -7.29
C PHE A 150 2.53 -13.60 -5.87
N ASN A 151 1.40 -13.88 -5.20
CA ASN A 151 1.42 -14.36 -3.80
C ASN A 151 1.02 -15.83 -3.63
N ARG A 152 0.58 -16.49 -4.71
CA ARG A 152 0.12 -17.90 -4.67
C ARG A 152 1.15 -18.88 -4.06
N VAL A 153 2.42 -18.68 -4.37
CA VAL A 153 3.51 -19.54 -3.86
C VAL A 153 3.71 -19.37 -2.35
N PHE A 154 3.36 -18.20 -1.80
CA PHE A 154 3.59 -17.83 -0.41
C PHE A 154 2.38 -18.06 0.50
N GLN A 155 1.30 -18.66 0.00
CA GLN A 155 0.06 -18.90 0.79
C GLN A 155 0.31 -19.66 2.09
N GLY A 156 1.27 -20.58 2.12
CA GLY A 156 1.64 -21.32 3.33
C GLY A 156 2.31 -20.47 4.43
N LEU A 157 2.73 -19.24 4.12
CA LEU A 157 3.31 -18.29 5.07
C LEU A 157 2.32 -17.24 5.57
N MET A 158 1.15 -17.13 4.90
CA MET A 158 0.16 -16.11 5.19
C MET A 158 -0.75 -16.54 6.34
N PHE A 159 -1.17 -15.61 7.18
CA PHE A 159 -2.18 -15.90 8.19
C PHE A 159 -3.59 -15.92 7.59
N PRO A 160 -4.54 -16.69 8.19
CA PRO A 160 -5.90 -16.82 7.68
C PRO A 160 -6.67 -15.50 7.78
N THR A 161 -7.50 -15.25 6.76
CA THR A 161 -8.36 -14.06 6.65
C THR A 161 -9.71 -14.46 6.07
N GLU A 162 -10.76 -13.67 6.35
CA GLU A 162 -12.06 -13.81 5.71
C GLU A 162 -12.11 -12.97 4.43
N GLU A 163 -12.54 -13.60 3.33
CA GLU A 163 -12.52 -12.97 2.02
C GLU A 163 -13.93 -12.53 1.57
N PHE A 164 -14.02 -11.30 1.07
CA PHE A 164 -15.20 -10.71 0.49
C PHE A 164 -15.00 -10.37 -0.98
N LEU A 165 -16.08 -10.37 -1.73
CA LEU A 165 -16.06 -9.96 -3.13
C LEU A 165 -15.76 -8.47 -3.24
N THR A 166 -14.81 -8.12 -4.10
CA THR A 166 -14.54 -6.72 -4.46
C THR A 166 -15.75 -6.13 -5.18
N PRO A 167 -16.21 -4.92 -4.82
CA PRO A 167 -17.25 -4.23 -5.55
C PRO A 167 -16.74 -3.82 -6.93
N ASN A 168 -17.01 -4.62 -7.92
CA ASN A 168 -16.61 -4.39 -9.32
C ASN A 168 -17.84 -4.28 -10.20
N CYS A 169 -18.10 -3.08 -10.73
CA CYS A 169 -19.28 -2.81 -11.56
C CYS A 169 -19.14 -3.35 -12.99
N SER A 170 -17.93 -3.41 -13.52
CA SER A 170 -17.66 -3.89 -14.90
C SER A 170 -17.76 -5.41 -15.01
N PHE A 171 -17.40 -6.12 -13.95
CA PHE A 171 -17.47 -7.58 -13.86
C PHE A 171 -18.20 -7.99 -12.57
N CYS A 172 -19.45 -7.53 -12.44
CA CYS A 172 -20.23 -7.81 -11.24
C CYS A 172 -20.43 -9.32 -11.06
N PRO A 173 -19.83 -9.97 -10.04
CA PRO A 173 -19.98 -11.40 -9.81
C PRO A 173 -21.42 -11.79 -9.48
N MET A 174 -22.25 -10.82 -9.12
CA MET A 174 -23.68 -10.99 -8.82
C MET A 174 -24.58 -10.74 -10.05
N LYS A 175 -24.01 -10.46 -11.24
CA LYS A 175 -24.73 -10.18 -12.50
C LYS A 175 -25.82 -9.10 -12.38
N LYS A 176 -25.61 -8.06 -11.55
CA LYS A 176 -26.59 -6.99 -11.29
C LYS A 176 -26.10 -5.65 -11.84
N SER A 177 -27.04 -4.72 -12.08
CA SER A 177 -26.77 -3.37 -12.58
C SER A 177 -25.86 -2.56 -11.65
N LEU A 178 -25.20 -1.51 -12.18
CA LEU A 178 -24.22 -0.67 -11.48
C LEU A 178 -24.67 -0.19 -10.08
N THR A 179 -25.93 0.18 -9.93
CA THR A 179 -26.49 0.67 -8.66
C THR A 179 -26.67 -0.41 -7.60
N LEU A 180 -26.75 -1.67 -7.99
CA LEU A 180 -27.00 -2.79 -7.08
C LEU A 180 -25.73 -3.57 -6.69
N ALA A 181 -24.63 -3.38 -7.40
CA ALA A 181 -23.37 -4.09 -7.11
C ALA A 181 -22.75 -3.64 -5.79
N THR A 182 -22.73 -2.33 -5.51
CA THR A 182 -22.26 -1.76 -4.24
C THR A 182 -23.17 -2.13 -3.06
N TRP A 183 -24.50 -2.17 -3.27
CA TRP A 183 -25.48 -2.60 -2.26
C TRP A 183 -25.26 -4.04 -1.80
N ASN A 184 -24.90 -4.95 -2.72
CA ASN A 184 -24.77 -6.36 -2.37
C ASN A 184 -23.48 -6.67 -1.57
N VAL A 185 -22.38 -5.97 -1.83
CA VAL A 185 -21.20 -6.05 -0.97
C VAL A 185 -21.51 -5.52 0.44
N TRP A 186 -22.29 -4.42 0.54
CA TRP A 186 -22.80 -3.92 1.81
C TRP A 186 -23.74 -4.92 2.51
N ILE A 187 -24.61 -5.60 1.80
CA ILE A 187 -25.51 -6.62 2.37
C ILE A 187 -24.69 -7.80 2.88
N GLN A 188 -23.69 -8.27 2.13
CA GLN A 188 -22.80 -9.34 2.57
C GLN A 188 -22.01 -8.93 3.82
N LEU A 189 -21.43 -7.73 3.83
CA LEU A 189 -20.74 -7.18 4.99
C LEU A 189 -21.69 -7.05 6.19
N LYS A 190 -22.90 -6.50 6.01
CA LYS A 190 -23.90 -6.41 7.08
C LYS A 190 -24.34 -7.77 7.61
N SER A 191 -24.57 -8.75 6.72
CA SER A 191 -24.91 -10.11 7.11
C SER A 191 -23.79 -10.78 7.91
N PHE A 192 -22.55 -10.61 7.46
CA PHE A 192 -21.37 -11.12 8.14
C PHE A 192 -21.18 -10.44 9.50
N PHE A 193 -21.25 -9.11 9.59
CA PHE A 193 -21.18 -8.40 10.86
C PHE A 193 -22.33 -8.79 11.80
N LYS A 194 -23.54 -9.00 11.28
CA LYS A 194 -24.66 -9.49 12.08
C LYS A 194 -24.39 -10.90 12.65
N LYS A 195 -23.76 -11.78 11.86
CA LYS A 195 -23.39 -13.14 12.28
C LYS A 195 -22.26 -13.12 13.34
N ILE A 196 -21.28 -12.21 13.21
CA ILE A 196 -20.16 -12.08 14.15
C ILE A 196 -20.59 -11.33 15.43
N LEU A 197 -21.42 -10.28 15.29
CA LEU A 197 -21.82 -9.44 16.43
C LEU A 197 -23.03 -9.99 17.21
N ASN A 198 -23.72 -11.02 16.71
CA ASN A 198 -24.88 -11.65 17.38
C ASN A 198 -24.67 -13.06 17.96
N PRO A 199 -23.47 -13.56 18.26
CA PRO A 199 -23.39 -14.83 19.02
C PRO A 199 -23.89 -14.71 20.46
N LEU A 200 -24.18 -13.49 20.97
CA LEU A 200 -24.55 -13.23 22.36
C LEU A 200 -26.07 -12.97 22.56
N ARG A 201 -26.92 -13.13 21.55
CA ARG A 201 -28.37 -12.91 21.67
C ARG A 201 -29.24 -14.19 21.53
N GLU A 202 -28.61 -15.35 21.34
CA GLU A 202 -29.29 -16.64 21.24
C GLU A 202 -28.82 -17.65 22.31
N SER A 203 -28.26 -17.16 23.43
CA SER A 203 -28.02 -17.97 24.64
C SER A 203 -28.84 -17.50 25.81
#